data_c9c2baff6b052fba0ec98003b4c26f64
#
_entry.id   c9c2baff6b052fba0ec98003b4c26f64
#
_cell.length_a   1.000
_cell.length_b   1.000
_cell.length_c   1.000
_cell.angle_alpha   90.00
_cell.angle_beta   90.00
_cell.angle_gamma   90.00
#
_symmetry.space_group_name_H-M   'P 1'
#
loop_
_entity.id
_entity.type
_entity.pdbx_description
1 polymer ?
#
loop_
_entity_poly.entity_id
_entity_poly.type
_entity_poly.pdbx_seq_one_letter_code
_entity_poly.pdbx_strand_id
1 'polypeptide(L)'
;MTRKAIGKQLAYLRRDLDAIDGKLSLGKNLPSRQAERLDTIRAVYEQQKYMYDNRTHSVPDRIVSVSQPFVRPIVRGKAGKPVEFGAKLDISVVDGWTRLECCSFDAYNEAGNLREMAERFRAREGHYPSRILADKIYRNRENLSYCKAHGIRLSGPAPGRPKKGCLLSTSDAA
;
A
#
# COMPACT_ATOMS: atom_id res chain seq x y z
N MET A 1 10.65 -11.98 -18.93
CA MET A 1 10.65 -13.47 -18.94
C MET A 1 9.75 -13.94 -20.06
N THR A 2 10.17 -14.92 -20.89
CA THR A 2 9.34 -15.45 -22.00
C THR A 2 8.23 -16.37 -21.47
N ARG A 3 7.09 -16.44 -22.18
CA ARG A 3 5.99 -17.35 -21.84
C ARG A 3 6.46 -18.81 -21.69
N LYS A 4 7.35 -19.27 -22.57
CA LYS A 4 7.96 -20.60 -22.51
C LYS A 4 8.70 -20.85 -21.19
N ALA A 5 9.44 -19.85 -20.71
CA ALA A 5 10.16 -19.93 -19.43
C ALA A 5 9.20 -19.98 -18.24
N ILE A 6 8.13 -19.17 -18.25
CA ILE A 6 7.08 -19.22 -17.21
C ILE A 6 6.41 -20.59 -17.17
N GLY A 7 6.02 -21.15 -18.31
CA GLY A 7 5.41 -22.49 -18.38
C GLY A 7 6.32 -23.59 -17.82
N LYS A 8 7.63 -23.53 -18.08
CA LYS A 8 8.59 -24.47 -17.48
C LYS A 8 8.65 -24.34 -15.94
N GLN A 9 8.68 -23.11 -15.42
CA GLN A 9 8.70 -22.88 -13.96
C GLN A 9 7.43 -23.40 -13.29
N LEU A 10 6.26 -23.18 -13.91
CA LEU A 10 5.00 -23.73 -13.42
C LEU A 10 4.99 -25.26 -13.41
N ALA A 11 5.53 -25.88 -14.45
CA ALA A 11 5.63 -27.35 -14.49
C ALA A 11 6.57 -27.91 -13.41
N TYR A 12 7.67 -27.23 -13.11
CA TYR A 12 8.56 -27.63 -12.01
C TYR A 12 7.86 -27.50 -10.66
N LEU A 13 7.25 -26.34 -10.38
CA LEU A 13 6.55 -26.10 -9.12
C LEU A 13 5.40 -27.10 -8.91
N ARG A 14 4.63 -27.41 -9.97
CA ARG A 14 3.58 -28.42 -9.89
C ARG A 14 4.13 -29.77 -9.46
N ARG A 15 5.19 -30.25 -10.14
CA ARG A 15 5.80 -31.54 -9.81
C ARG A 15 6.30 -31.60 -8.37
N ASP A 16 6.87 -30.49 -7.86
CA ASP A 16 7.35 -30.42 -6.49
C ASP A 16 6.17 -30.44 -5.50
N LEU A 17 5.07 -29.75 -5.81
CA LEU A 17 3.84 -29.80 -5.00
C LEU A 17 3.22 -31.20 -4.99
N ASP A 18 3.12 -31.88 -6.16
CA ASP A 18 2.60 -33.25 -6.27
C ASP A 18 3.47 -34.24 -5.44
N ALA A 19 4.79 -34.05 -5.44
CA ALA A 19 5.71 -34.88 -4.64
C ALA A 19 5.57 -34.65 -3.13
N ILE A 20 5.29 -33.40 -2.71
CA ILE A 20 5.03 -33.07 -1.29
C ILE A 20 3.69 -33.68 -0.87
N ASP A 21 2.64 -33.52 -1.68
CA ASP A 21 1.31 -34.04 -1.41
C ASP A 21 1.30 -35.58 -1.32
N GLY A 22 2.07 -36.25 -2.18
CA GLY A 22 2.28 -37.67 -2.09
C GLY A 22 2.94 -38.12 -0.78
N LYS A 23 3.85 -37.34 -0.22
CA LYS A 23 4.46 -37.65 1.10
C LYS A 23 3.50 -37.37 2.26
N LEU A 24 2.68 -36.33 2.16
CA LEU A 24 1.69 -36.00 3.18
C LEU A 24 0.57 -37.06 3.22
N SER A 25 0.14 -37.57 2.07
CA SER A 25 -0.85 -38.65 1.99
C SER A 25 -0.39 -39.97 2.62
N LEU A 26 0.92 -40.18 2.77
CA LEU A 26 1.51 -41.30 3.48
C LEU A 26 1.61 -41.07 5.02
N GLY A 27 0.86 -40.09 5.54
CA GLY A 27 0.79 -39.81 6.98
C GLY A 27 1.96 -38.98 7.55
N LYS A 28 2.78 -38.35 6.69
CA LYS A 28 3.78 -37.37 7.15
C LYS A 28 3.13 -36.04 7.44
N ASN A 29 3.44 -35.47 8.60
CA ASN A 29 2.90 -34.18 9.03
C ASN A 29 3.97 -33.07 8.90
N LEU A 30 3.52 -31.86 8.60
CA LEU A 30 4.34 -30.66 8.64
C LEU A 30 4.08 -29.88 9.94
N PRO A 31 5.12 -29.25 10.52
CA PRO A 31 4.89 -28.22 11.54
C PRO A 31 3.98 -27.11 11.01
N SER A 32 3.14 -26.51 11.88
CA SER A 32 2.13 -25.51 11.51
C SER A 32 2.66 -24.41 10.59
N ARG A 33 3.81 -23.83 10.94
CA ARG A 33 4.45 -22.78 10.12
C ARG A 33 4.83 -23.25 8.71
N GLN A 34 5.21 -24.51 8.56
CA GLN A 34 5.55 -25.07 7.24
C GLN A 34 4.28 -25.40 6.44
N ALA A 35 3.22 -25.85 7.11
CA ALA A 35 1.91 -26.04 6.49
C ALA A 35 1.35 -24.74 5.94
N GLU A 36 1.30 -23.68 6.74
CA GLU A 36 0.87 -22.33 6.32
C GLU A 36 1.69 -21.81 5.12
N ARG A 37 3.00 -22.05 5.15
CA ARG A 37 3.86 -21.66 4.03
C ARG A 37 3.58 -22.47 2.77
N LEU A 38 3.30 -23.75 2.91
CA LEU A 38 2.92 -24.62 1.78
C LEU A 38 1.58 -24.16 1.17
N ASP A 39 0.60 -23.80 2.00
CA ASP A 39 -0.67 -23.27 1.53
C ASP A 39 -0.49 -21.93 0.76
N THR A 40 0.40 -21.09 1.26
CA THR A 40 0.78 -19.86 0.54
C THR A 40 1.43 -20.17 -0.81
N ILE A 41 2.31 -21.17 -0.89
CA ILE A 41 2.96 -21.59 -2.13
C ILE A 41 1.93 -22.15 -3.13
N ARG A 42 0.96 -22.94 -2.66
CA ARG A 42 -0.15 -23.43 -3.49
C ARG A 42 -0.97 -22.26 -4.05
N ALA A 43 -1.33 -21.28 -3.21
CA ALA A 43 -2.05 -20.10 -3.66
C ALA A 43 -1.25 -19.30 -4.70
N VAL A 44 0.07 -19.15 -4.52
CA VAL A 44 0.95 -18.51 -5.52
C VAL A 44 1.00 -19.32 -6.81
N TYR A 45 1.05 -20.63 -6.74
CA TYR A 45 1.01 -21.49 -7.95
C TYR A 45 -0.29 -21.29 -8.73
N GLU A 46 -1.44 -21.36 -8.07
CA GLU A 46 -2.74 -21.19 -8.71
C GLU A 46 -2.90 -19.80 -9.34
N GLN A 47 -2.49 -18.73 -8.67
CA GLN A 47 -2.55 -17.38 -9.25
C GLN A 47 -1.62 -17.25 -10.46
N GLN A 48 -0.41 -17.80 -10.43
CA GLN A 48 0.52 -17.74 -11.55
C GLN A 48 0.02 -18.59 -12.73
N LYS A 49 -0.55 -19.75 -12.44
CA LYS A 49 -1.19 -20.60 -13.44
C LYS A 49 -2.37 -19.90 -14.10
N TYR A 50 -3.25 -19.29 -13.31
CA TYR A 50 -4.36 -18.49 -13.82
C TYR A 50 -3.88 -17.37 -14.76
N MET A 51 -2.89 -16.59 -14.34
CA MET A 51 -2.32 -15.52 -15.17
C MET A 51 -1.68 -16.06 -16.46
N TYR A 52 -1.02 -17.20 -16.38
CA TYR A 52 -0.42 -17.85 -17.54
C TYR A 52 -1.47 -18.33 -18.53
N ASP A 53 -2.51 -19.04 -18.06
CA ASP A 53 -3.57 -19.62 -18.91
C ASP A 53 -4.40 -18.51 -19.56
N ASN A 54 -4.79 -17.49 -18.81
CA ASN A 54 -5.63 -16.38 -19.27
C ASN A 54 -4.85 -15.23 -19.95
N ARG A 55 -3.53 -15.35 -20.11
CA ARG A 55 -2.65 -14.33 -20.71
C ARG A 55 -2.81 -12.95 -20.05
N THR A 56 -3.08 -12.92 -18.75
CA THR A 56 -3.18 -11.70 -17.96
C THR A 56 -1.94 -11.51 -17.06
N HIS A 57 -1.67 -10.27 -16.67
CA HIS A 57 -0.62 -9.94 -15.72
C HIS A 57 -1.17 -9.50 -14.36
N SER A 58 -2.50 -9.60 -14.18
CA SER A 58 -3.20 -9.16 -13.00
C SER A 58 -4.13 -10.25 -12.48
N VAL A 59 -4.26 -10.32 -11.17
CA VAL A 59 -5.20 -11.15 -10.43
C VAL A 59 -5.59 -10.39 -9.16
N PRO A 60 -6.85 -10.47 -8.71
CA PRO A 60 -7.26 -9.91 -7.43
C PRO A 60 -6.39 -10.46 -6.28
N ASP A 61 -6.18 -9.65 -5.26
CA ASP A 61 -5.46 -10.03 -4.02
C ASP A 61 -4.11 -10.73 -4.24
N ARG A 62 -3.39 -10.28 -5.29
CA ARG A 62 -2.15 -10.89 -5.74
C ARG A 62 -1.12 -11.02 -4.62
N ILE A 63 -0.76 -12.26 -4.29
CA ILE A 63 0.36 -12.57 -3.38
C ILE A 63 1.67 -12.32 -4.13
N VAL A 64 2.54 -11.48 -3.56
CA VAL A 64 3.84 -11.11 -4.15
C VAL A 64 5.03 -11.58 -3.30
N SER A 65 4.76 -12.06 -2.09
CA SER A 65 5.78 -12.59 -1.17
C SER A 65 5.26 -13.83 -0.45
N VAL A 66 6.01 -14.92 -0.52
CA VAL A 66 5.69 -16.17 0.22
C VAL A 66 5.90 -16.00 1.72
N SER A 67 6.84 -15.14 2.11
CA SER A 67 7.14 -14.89 3.53
C SER A 67 6.19 -13.86 4.17
N GLN A 68 5.57 -13.03 3.35
CA GLN A 68 4.64 -11.97 3.76
C GLN A 68 3.42 -11.96 2.84
N PRO A 69 2.54 -12.97 2.93
CA PRO A 69 1.44 -13.16 1.99
C PRO A 69 0.37 -12.05 2.05
N PHE A 70 0.40 -11.22 3.08
CA PHE A 70 -0.47 -10.06 3.27
C PHE A 70 0.01 -8.81 2.50
N VAL A 71 1.27 -8.78 2.03
CA VAL A 71 1.79 -7.64 1.24
C VAL A 71 1.15 -7.63 -0.14
N ARG A 72 0.64 -6.45 -0.54
CA ARG A 72 0.02 -6.23 -1.84
C ARG A 72 0.86 -5.27 -2.69
N PRO A 73 0.75 -5.36 -4.03
CA PRO A 73 1.34 -4.37 -4.91
C PRO A 73 0.56 -3.06 -4.81
N ILE A 74 1.26 -1.97 -4.50
CA ILE A 74 0.70 -0.62 -4.43
C ILE A 74 1.06 0.08 -5.73
N VAL A 75 0.06 0.35 -6.58
CA VAL A 75 0.27 1.05 -7.84
C VAL A 75 0.46 2.54 -7.55
N ARG A 76 1.61 3.08 -7.93
CA ARG A 76 1.91 4.51 -7.87
C ARG A 76 2.14 5.04 -9.28
N GLY A 77 1.51 6.12 -9.65
CA GLY A 77 1.64 6.75 -10.98
C GLY A 77 2.98 7.43 -11.26
N LYS A 78 4.08 6.94 -10.65
CA LYS A 78 5.43 7.50 -10.86
C LYS A 78 6.12 6.85 -12.05
N ALA A 79 6.67 7.67 -12.94
CA ALA A 79 7.54 7.20 -14.02
C ALA A 79 8.76 6.46 -13.44
N GLY A 80 9.06 5.26 -13.94
CA GLY A 80 10.22 4.46 -13.56
C GLY A 80 10.02 3.45 -12.42
N LYS A 81 9.08 3.68 -11.48
CA LYS A 81 8.71 2.71 -10.43
C LYS A 81 7.19 2.73 -10.24
N PRO A 82 6.43 2.08 -11.12
CA PRO A 82 4.97 2.15 -11.09
C PRO A 82 4.33 1.37 -9.93
N VAL A 83 5.06 0.45 -9.30
CA VAL A 83 4.58 -0.41 -8.22
C VAL A 83 5.56 -0.40 -7.06
N GLU A 84 5.03 -0.21 -5.86
CA GLU A 84 5.74 -0.35 -4.58
C GLU A 84 5.14 -1.52 -3.80
N PHE A 85 5.92 -2.09 -2.88
CA PHE A 85 5.53 -3.22 -2.04
C PHE A 85 5.82 -2.87 -0.59
N GLY A 86 4.96 -3.27 0.33
CA GLY A 86 5.12 -3.03 1.75
C GLY A 86 3.91 -2.38 2.38
N ALA A 87 4.06 -1.94 3.63
CA ALA A 87 3.03 -1.19 4.32
C ALA A 87 2.96 0.26 3.82
N LYS A 88 1.74 0.76 3.69
CA LYS A 88 1.47 2.18 3.52
C LYS A 88 1.23 2.80 4.89
N LEU A 89 1.99 3.84 5.20
CA LEU A 89 1.98 4.50 6.50
C LEU A 89 1.55 5.95 6.33
N ASP A 90 0.57 6.38 7.13
CA ASP A 90 0.32 7.79 7.37
C ASP A 90 0.97 8.16 8.71
N ILE A 91 1.77 9.19 8.69
CA ILE A 91 2.47 9.70 9.86
C ILE A 91 2.15 11.17 10.08
N SER A 92 2.05 11.57 11.34
CA SER A 92 2.03 12.98 11.73
C SER A 92 3.28 13.32 12.52
N VAL A 93 3.71 14.59 12.41
CA VAL A 93 4.81 15.14 13.21
C VAL A 93 4.29 16.37 13.94
N VAL A 94 4.39 16.36 15.26
CA VAL A 94 3.96 17.43 16.14
C VAL A 94 5.07 17.71 17.12
N ASP A 95 5.59 18.93 17.16
CA ASP A 95 6.68 19.37 18.05
C ASP A 95 7.90 18.42 18.02
N GLY A 96 8.25 17.93 16.82
CA GLY A 96 9.37 17.00 16.61
C GLY A 96 9.06 15.53 16.90
N TRP A 97 7.88 15.20 17.43
CA TRP A 97 7.46 13.83 17.69
C TRP A 97 6.69 13.24 16.52
N THR A 98 7.13 12.08 16.06
CA THR A 98 6.50 11.33 14.99
C THR A 98 5.48 10.35 15.56
N ARG A 99 4.28 10.32 14.98
CA ARG A 99 3.20 9.39 15.34
C ARG A 99 2.73 8.62 14.12
N LEU A 100 2.52 7.32 14.29
CA LEU A 100 1.88 6.48 13.28
C LEU A 100 0.36 6.67 13.40
N GLU A 101 -0.25 7.24 12.37
CA GLU A 101 -1.69 7.51 12.33
C GLU A 101 -2.46 6.37 11.64
N CYS A 102 -1.89 5.81 10.58
CA CYS A 102 -2.47 4.68 9.87
C CYS A 102 -1.37 3.76 9.32
N CYS A 103 -1.62 2.46 9.36
CA CYS A 103 -0.76 1.45 8.74
C CYS A 103 -1.65 0.43 8.02
N SER A 104 -1.43 0.24 6.72
CA SER A 104 -2.15 -0.76 5.94
C SER A 104 -1.23 -1.39 4.90
N PHE A 105 -1.43 -2.67 4.62
CA PHE A 105 -0.79 -3.35 3.49
C PHE A 105 -1.62 -3.27 2.21
N ASP A 106 -2.86 -2.77 2.31
CA ASP A 106 -3.72 -2.50 1.17
C ASP A 106 -3.58 -1.05 0.72
N ALA A 107 -3.81 -0.82 -0.57
CA ALA A 107 -3.82 0.53 -1.11
C ALA A 107 -5.05 1.31 -0.60
N TYR A 108 -4.82 2.50 -0.06
CA TYR A 108 -5.89 3.42 0.34
C TYR A 108 -5.58 4.85 -0.10
N ASN A 109 -6.62 5.69 -0.13
CA ASN A 109 -6.46 7.11 -0.44
C ASN A 109 -6.08 7.89 0.84
N GLU A 110 -4.83 8.30 0.94
CA GLU A 110 -4.29 9.07 2.08
C GLU A 110 -5.11 10.33 2.37
N ALA A 111 -5.58 11.00 1.32
CA ALA A 111 -6.34 12.25 1.47
C ALA A 111 -7.60 12.08 2.33
N GLY A 112 -8.20 10.89 2.37
CA GLY A 112 -9.37 10.58 3.19
C GLY A 112 -9.09 10.61 4.69
N ASN A 113 -7.85 10.36 5.10
CA ASN A 113 -7.49 10.20 6.51
C ASN A 113 -7.26 11.53 7.25
N LEU A 114 -7.14 12.67 6.53
CA LEU A 114 -6.81 13.96 7.15
C LEU A 114 -7.81 14.36 8.24
N ARG A 115 -9.11 14.15 8.01
CA ARG A 115 -10.15 14.46 8.99
C ARG A 115 -9.95 13.65 10.27
N GLU A 116 -9.78 12.34 10.14
CA GLU A 116 -9.59 11.46 11.29
C GLU A 116 -8.30 11.80 12.05
N MET A 117 -7.23 12.11 11.35
CA MET A 117 -5.96 12.55 11.97
C MET A 117 -6.15 13.85 12.77
N ALA A 118 -6.91 14.81 12.24
CA ALA A 118 -7.21 16.08 12.94
C ALA A 118 -8.11 15.85 14.17
N GLU A 119 -9.10 14.95 14.11
CA GLU A 119 -9.92 14.57 15.26
C GLU A 119 -9.10 13.84 16.33
N ARG A 120 -8.22 12.94 15.95
CA ARG A 120 -7.29 12.29 16.88
C ARG A 120 -6.34 13.30 17.55
N PHE A 121 -5.86 14.28 16.79
CA PHE A 121 -5.07 15.39 17.36
C PHE A 121 -5.90 16.13 18.40
N ARG A 122 -7.13 16.55 18.07
CA ARG A 122 -8.03 17.24 19.00
C ARG A 122 -8.31 16.40 20.25
N ALA A 123 -8.52 15.11 20.12
CA ALA A 123 -8.76 14.24 21.26
C ALA A 123 -7.55 14.16 22.22
N ARG A 124 -6.34 14.29 21.70
CA ARG A 124 -5.11 14.26 22.49
C ARG A 124 -4.79 15.62 23.13
N GLU A 125 -4.90 16.68 22.36
CA GLU A 125 -4.41 18.02 22.73
C GLU A 125 -5.53 18.94 23.27
N GLY A 126 -6.81 18.50 23.20
CA GLY A 126 -7.96 19.29 23.63
C GLY A 126 -8.43 20.37 22.65
N HIS A 127 -7.70 20.60 21.55
CA HIS A 127 -8.01 21.60 20.52
C HIS A 127 -7.60 21.12 19.14
N TYR A 128 -8.14 21.75 18.09
CA TYR A 128 -7.69 21.48 16.72
C TYR A 128 -6.31 22.12 16.48
N PRO A 129 -5.51 21.54 15.56
CA PRO A 129 -4.26 22.18 15.15
C PRO A 129 -4.58 23.51 14.44
N SER A 130 -3.84 24.57 14.74
CA SER A 130 -3.99 25.85 14.05
C SER A 130 -3.58 25.76 12.58
N ARG A 131 -2.63 24.86 12.28
CA ARG A 131 -2.08 24.65 10.92
C ARG A 131 -1.74 23.17 10.69
N ILE A 132 -2.05 22.68 9.49
CA ILE A 132 -1.60 21.38 8.98
C ILE A 132 -0.74 21.63 7.74
N LEU A 133 0.49 21.10 7.74
CA LEU A 133 1.37 21.04 6.58
C LEU A 133 1.21 19.66 5.94
N ALA A 134 0.75 19.62 4.71
CA ALA A 134 0.50 18.36 4.01
C ALA A 134 0.80 18.47 2.52
N ASP A 135 1.04 17.32 1.88
CA ASP A 135 1.25 17.23 0.44
C ASP A 135 -0.02 17.64 -0.34
N LYS A 136 0.16 17.92 -1.62
CA LYS A 136 -0.91 18.36 -2.55
C LYS A 136 -2.11 17.41 -2.56
N ILE A 137 -1.91 16.11 -2.38
CA ILE A 137 -2.99 15.11 -2.38
C ILE A 137 -4.04 15.39 -1.30
N TYR A 138 -3.64 15.95 -0.15
CA TYR A 138 -4.55 16.27 0.96
C TYR A 138 -5.37 17.53 0.72
N ARG A 139 -5.02 18.36 -0.28
CA ARG A 139 -5.72 19.63 -0.58
C ARG A 139 -6.88 19.45 -1.54
N ASN A 140 -7.76 18.50 -1.29
CA ASN A 140 -9.02 18.32 -1.99
C ASN A 140 -10.11 19.25 -1.41
N ARG A 141 -11.25 19.36 -2.11
CA ARG A 141 -12.36 20.24 -1.71
C ARG A 141 -12.90 19.90 -0.33
N GLU A 142 -13.03 18.62 -0.02
CA GLU A 142 -13.58 18.13 1.25
C GLU A 142 -12.70 18.51 2.42
N ASN A 143 -11.40 18.26 2.31
CA ASN A 143 -10.43 18.59 3.34
C ASN A 143 -10.30 20.10 3.55
N LEU A 144 -10.30 20.88 2.46
CA LEU A 144 -10.29 22.35 2.55
C LEU A 144 -11.54 22.88 3.25
N SER A 145 -12.72 22.34 2.95
CA SER A 145 -13.99 22.70 3.61
C SER A 145 -13.98 22.34 5.09
N TYR A 146 -13.55 21.10 5.40
CA TYR A 146 -13.42 20.64 6.77
C TYR A 146 -12.46 21.51 7.60
N CYS A 147 -11.26 21.76 7.08
CA CYS A 147 -10.27 22.59 7.76
C CYS A 147 -10.78 24.02 7.99
N LYS A 148 -11.46 24.61 6.99
CA LYS A 148 -12.08 25.93 7.12
C LYS A 148 -13.14 25.97 8.23
N ALA A 149 -14.00 24.95 8.31
CA ALA A 149 -15.06 24.85 9.33
C ALA A 149 -14.50 24.75 10.77
N HIS A 150 -13.29 24.21 10.93
CA HIS A 150 -12.65 24.03 12.24
C HIS A 150 -11.52 25.01 12.52
N GLY A 151 -11.37 26.08 11.71
CA GLY A 151 -10.34 27.09 11.90
C GLY A 151 -8.91 26.61 11.63
N ILE A 152 -8.75 25.49 10.90
CA ILE A 152 -7.46 24.88 10.59
C ILE A 152 -6.90 25.46 9.28
N ARG A 153 -5.68 26.00 9.30
CA ARG A 153 -4.98 26.40 8.08
C ARG A 153 -4.33 25.19 7.40
N LEU A 154 -4.91 24.69 6.31
CA LEU A 154 -4.29 23.63 5.52
C LEU A 154 -3.30 24.21 4.51
N SER A 155 -2.00 24.07 4.79
CA SER A 155 -0.90 24.55 3.96
C SER A 155 -0.39 23.46 3.02
N GLY A 156 0.16 23.88 1.89
CA GLY A 156 0.69 23.01 0.83
C GLY A 156 0.46 23.63 -0.54
N PRO A 157 0.96 23.03 -1.62
CA PRO A 157 0.79 23.54 -2.98
C PRO A 157 -0.68 23.68 -3.37
N ALA A 158 -1.03 24.75 -4.08
CA ALA A 158 -2.40 24.97 -4.54
C ALA A 158 -2.87 23.82 -5.44
N PRO A 159 -4.15 23.39 -5.36
CA PRO A 159 -4.70 22.42 -6.27
C PRO A 159 -4.75 22.97 -7.71
N GLY A 160 -4.55 22.09 -8.70
CA GLY A 160 -4.60 22.43 -10.11
C GLY A 160 -3.24 22.57 -10.77
N ARG A 161 -3.24 23.02 -12.03
CA ARG A 161 -2.02 23.26 -12.80
C ARG A 161 -1.36 24.56 -12.33
N PRO A 162 -0.03 24.59 -12.10
CA PRO A 162 0.66 25.85 -11.77
C PRO A 162 0.41 26.90 -12.84
N LYS A 163 0.14 28.14 -12.44
CA LYS A 163 0.05 29.27 -13.39
C LYS A 163 1.42 29.45 -14.04
N LYS A 164 1.46 29.62 -15.39
CA LYS A 164 2.69 29.98 -16.11
C LYS A 164 3.27 31.24 -15.46
N GLY A 165 4.50 31.18 -14.95
CA GLY A 165 5.21 32.32 -14.37
C GLY A 165 5.18 32.44 -12.84
N CYS A 166 4.55 31.52 -12.11
CA CYS A 166 4.65 31.50 -10.65
C CYS A 166 5.92 30.73 -10.23
N LEU A 167 6.99 31.44 -9.99
CA LEU A 167 8.14 30.94 -9.22
C LEU A 167 7.60 30.54 -7.84
N LEU A 168 7.83 29.30 -7.43
CA LEU A 168 7.54 28.82 -6.08
C LEU A 168 8.29 29.75 -5.11
N SER A 169 7.57 30.67 -4.45
CA SER A 169 8.16 31.42 -3.36
C SER A 169 8.37 30.46 -2.20
N THR A 170 9.61 30.19 -1.88
CA THR A 170 10.08 29.41 -0.72
C THR A 170 9.89 30.16 0.62
N SER A 171 8.98 31.15 0.69
CA SER A 171 8.84 32.04 1.82
C SER A 171 7.84 31.61 2.90
N ASP A 172 7.41 30.34 2.94
CA ASP A 172 6.53 29.84 4.00
C ASP A 172 7.24 28.91 5.02
N ALA A 173 8.57 28.96 5.09
CA ALA A 173 9.37 28.31 6.12
C ALA A 173 9.87 29.34 7.13
N ALA A 174 8.99 29.77 8.03
CA ALA A 174 9.32 30.43 9.30
C ALA A 174 8.14 30.22 10.25
#